data_260ba862ea43316aa456a884d5e17da2
#
_entry.id   260ba862ea43316aa456a884d5e17da2
#
_cell.length_a   1.000
_cell.length_b   1.000
_cell.length_c   1.000
_cell.angle_alpha   90.00
_cell.angle_beta   90.00
_cell.angle_gamma   90.00
#
_symmetry.space_group_name_H-M   'P 1'
#
loop_
_entity.id
_entity.type
_entity.pdbx_description
1 polymer ?
#
loop_
_entity_poly.entity_id
_entity_poly.type
_entity_poly.pdbx_seq_one_letter_code
_entity_poly.pdbx_strand_id
1 'polypeptide(L)'
;MKLKVVWLGKTKSAAIKALTEEYLDRLSHYGDIEGAELASEAALLKMAESSKTPPTLVLLDQRGRQLTSEELAEMLEAHQLRGTQSLIFAVGPADGFTQPARHLANLVLSLGKMTLAHELARVVLLEQLYRSFTIIKGHPYHRGE
;
A
#
# COMPACT_ATOMS: atom_id res chain seq x y z
N MET A 1 12.33 8.44 -3.15
CA MET A 1 11.06 8.20 -2.41
C MET A 1 11.12 6.86 -1.72
N LYS A 2 10.83 6.83 -0.45
CA LYS A 2 10.70 5.59 0.31
C LYS A 2 9.24 5.17 0.30
N LEU A 3 8.97 3.94 -0.12
CA LEU A 3 7.63 3.36 -0.14
C LEU A 3 7.54 2.30 0.95
N LYS A 4 6.55 2.43 1.83
CA LYS A 4 6.35 1.48 2.91
C LYS A 4 4.94 0.92 2.83
N VAL A 5 4.82 -0.39 2.93
CA VAL A 5 3.53 -1.07 3.04
C VAL A 5 3.44 -1.66 4.45
N VAL A 6 2.45 -1.20 5.21
CA VAL A 6 2.25 -1.69 6.57
C VAL A 6 0.91 -2.39 6.67
N TRP A 7 0.83 -3.38 7.56
CA TRP A 7 -0.42 -4.10 7.81
C TRP A 7 -0.60 -4.27 9.31
N LEU A 8 -1.84 -4.20 9.74
CA LEU A 8 -2.18 -4.28 11.16
C LEU A 8 -2.47 -5.73 11.55
N GLY A 9 -1.80 -6.19 12.60
CA GLY A 9 -1.99 -7.51 13.14
C GLY A 9 -1.05 -8.56 12.54
N LYS A 10 -1.03 -9.73 13.20
CA LYS A 10 -0.14 -10.82 12.82
C LYS A 10 -0.68 -11.58 11.61
N THR A 11 0.22 -11.99 10.73
CA THR A 11 -0.12 -12.85 9.59
C THR A 11 -0.34 -14.27 10.10
N LYS A 12 -1.51 -14.83 9.82
CA LYS A 12 -1.88 -16.19 10.23
C LYS A 12 -1.65 -17.22 9.13
N SER A 13 -1.74 -16.81 7.86
CA SER A 13 -1.63 -17.70 6.72
C SER A 13 -0.17 -17.78 6.24
N ALA A 14 0.38 -18.99 6.19
CA ALA A 14 1.72 -19.21 5.65
C ALA A 14 1.79 -18.87 4.16
N ALA A 15 0.71 -19.12 3.41
CA ALA A 15 0.64 -18.79 2.00
C ALA A 15 0.71 -17.27 1.78
N ILE A 16 -0.01 -16.50 2.60
CA ILE A 16 0.02 -15.03 2.53
C ILE A 16 1.41 -14.51 2.89
N LYS A 17 2.05 -15.08 3.89
CA LYS A 17 3.41 -14.70 4.26
C LYS A 17 4.38 -14.91 3.09
N ALA A 18 4.31 -16.07 2.44
CA ALA A 18 5.17 -16.39 1.30
C ALA A 18 4.93 -15.43 0.14
N LEU A 19 3.67 -15.14 -0.19
CA LEU A 19 3.33 -14.19 -1.27
C LEU A 19 3.75 -12.76 -0.93
N THR A 20 3.62 -12.36 0.33
CA THR A 20 4.07 -11.05 0.79
C THR A 20 5.57 -10.89 0.55
N GLU A 21 6.35 -11.89 0.96
CA GLU A 21 7.80 -11.88 0.77
C GLU A 21 8.18 -11.88 -0.71
N GLU A 22 7.47 -12.65 -1.55
CA GLU A 22 7.73 -12.69 -2.98
C GLU A 22 7.53 -11.32 -3.64
N TYR A 23 6.40 -10.66 -3.37
CA TYR A 23 6.14 -9.36 -3.99
C TYR A 23 7.01 -8.25 -3.42
N LEU A 24 7.36 -8.30 -2.14
CA LEU A 24 8.32 -7.35 -1.58
C LEU A 24 9.70 -7.51 -2.23
N ASP A 25 10.11 -8.74 -2.49
CA ASP A 25 11.36 -9.01 -3.20
C ASP A 25 11.33 -8.42 -4.61
N ARG A 26 10.26 -8.67 -5.37
CA ARG A 26 10.09 -8.10 -6.71
C ARG A 26 10.10 -6.57 -6.68
N LEU A 27 9.40 -5.99 -5.72
CA LEU A 27 9.33 -4.52 -5.56
C LEU A 27 10.70 -3.93 -5.22
N SER A 28 11.55 -4.63 -4.50
CA SER A 28 12.87 -4.15 -4.12
C SER A 28 13.77 -3.81 -5.32
N HIS A 29 13.47 -4.37 -6.48
CA HIS A 29 14.21 -4.08 -7.72
C HIS A 29 13.83 -2.70 -8.30
N TYR A 30 12.77 -2.08 -7.82
CA TYR A 30 12.28 -0.79 -8.32
C TYR A 30 12.61 0.39 -7.41
N GLY A 31 13.12 0.15 -6.21
CA GLY A 31 13.48 1.22 -5.30
C GLY A 31 13.51 0.81 -3.84
N ASP A 32 13.50 1.82 -2.97
CA ASP A 32 13.51 1.64 -1.52
C ASP A 32 12.08 1.34 -1.05
N ILE A 33 11.74 0.06 -1.04
CA ILE A 33 10.40 -0.42 -0.71
C ILE A 33 10.50 -1.47 0.39
N GLU A 34 9.74 -1.28 1.46
CA GLU A 34 9.73 -2.25 2.56
C GLU A 34 8.31 -2.51 3.06
N GLY A 35 8.13 -3.67 3.68
CA GLY A 35 6.90 -4.03 4.35
C GLY A 35 7.11 -4.20 5.83
N ALA A 36 6.10 -3.92 6.63
CA ALA A 36 6.18 -4.07 8.08
C ALA A 36 4.81 -4.35 8.69
N GLU A 37 4.83 -5.15 9.74
CA GLU A 37 3.65 -5.40 10.58
C GLU A 37 3.58 -4.33 11.65
N LEU A 38 2.39 -3.82 11.93
CA LEU A 38 2.13 -2.91 13.03
C LEU A 38 1.12 -3.53 13.98
N ALA A 39 1.28 -3.25 15.27
CA ALA A 39 0.40 -3.82 16.29
C ALA A 39 -1.02 -3.25 16.24
N SER A 40 -1.17 -1.97 15.85
CA SER A 40 -2.46 -1.28 15.97
C SER A 40 -2.55 -0.05 15.08
N GLU A 41 -3.77 0.45 14.89
CA GLU A 41 -4.00 1.73 14.22
C GLU A 41 -3.30 2.88 14.96
N ALA A 42 -3.27 2.84 16.30
CA ALA A 42 -2.58 3.87 17.08
C ALA A 42 -1.09 3.95 16.71
N ALA A 43 -0.45 2.80 16.51
CA ALA A 43 0.95 2.75 16.07
C ALA A 43 1.12 3.39 14.69
N LEU A 44 0.17 3.16 13.78
CA LEU A 44 0.17 3.77 12.45
C LEU A 44 0.02 5.29 12.52
N LEU A 45 -0.92 5.78 13.32
CA LEU A 45 -1.13 7.23 13.48
C LEU A 45 0.10 7.92 14.05
N LYS A 46 0.75 7.28 15.02
CA LYS A 46 1.97 7.79 15.62
C LYS A 46 3.10 7.86 14.57
N MET A 47 3.23 6.85 13.75
CA MET A 47 4.21 6.83 12.65
C MET A 47 3.97 7.98 11.67
N ALA A 48 2.71 8.25 11.34
CA ALA A 48 2.33 9.31 10.40
C ALA A 48 2.57 10.72 10.95
N GLU A 49 2.58 10.89 12.27
CA GLU A 49 2.70 12.20 12.91
C GLU A 49 4.12 12.52 13.40
N SER A 50 4.98 11.53 13.52
CA SER A 50 6.25 11.63 14.26
C SER A 50 7.41 12.30 13.53
N SER A 51 7.22 12.79 12.31
CA SER A 51 8.28 13.33 11.47
C SER A 51 8.12 14.83 11.24
N LYS A 52 9.24 15.54 11.06
CA LYS A 52 9.24 16.94 10.61
C LYS A 52 8.63 17.05 9.21
N THR A 53 8.82 16.03 8.40
CA THR A 53 8.19 15.91 7.08
C THR A 53 7.25 14.72 7.16
N PRO A 54 5.95 14.95 7.43
CA PRO A 54 5.01 13.84 7.55
C PRO A 54 4.96 13.02 6.25
N PRO A 55 4.88 11.68 6.34
CA PRO A 55 4.72 10.86 5.16
C PRO A 55 3.36 11.08 4.53
N THR A 56 3.28 10.84 3.22
CA THR A 56 1.99 10.75 2.55
C THR A 56 1.37 9.41 2.92
N LEU A 57 0.16 9.43 3.46
CA LEU A 57 -0.51 8.24 3.98
C LEU A 57 -1.67 7.85 3.06
N VAL A 58 -1.66 6.61 2.58
CA VAL A 58 -2.74 6.01 1.80
C VAL A 58 -3.30 4.84 2.61
N LEU A 59 -4.57 4.93 2.98
CA LEU A 59 -5.25 3.83 3.69
C LEU A 59 -6.06 3.00 2.73
N LEU A 60 -5.96 1.66 2.84
CA LEU A 60 -6.88 0.77 2.16
C LEU A 60 -8.15 0.65 2.98
N ASP A 61 -9.27 1.00 2.36
CA ASP A 61 -10.59 0.87 2.97
C ASP A 61 -11.63 0.74 1.85
N GLN A 62 -12.59 -0.15 2.04
CA GLN A 62 -13.62 -0.41 1.03
C GLN A 62 -14.43 0.84 0.68
N ARG A 63 -14.49 1.81 1.58
CA ARG A 63 -15.19 3.08 1.38
C ARG A 63 -14.39 4.10 0.58
N GLY A 64 -13.16 3.77 0.20
CA GLY A 64 -12.27 4.68 -0.50
C GLY A 64 -12.54 4.82 -1.98
N ARG A 65 -11.70 5.62 -2.62
CA ARG A 65 -11.71 5.83 -4.06
C ARG A 65 -11.23 4.59 -4.79
N GLN A 66 -11.90 4.23 -5.87
CA GLN A 66 -11.47 3.16 -6.75
C GLN A 66 -10.60 3.73 -7.86
N LEU A 67 -9.42 3.15 -8.05
CA LEU A 67 -8.49 3.53 -9.12
C LEU A 67 -8.29 2.33 -10.04
N THR A 68 -8.05 2.60 -11.31
CA THR A 68 -7.54 1.57 -12.21
C THR A 68 -6.06 1.33 -11.89
N SER A 69 -5.50 0.23 -12.40
CA SER A 69 -4.07 -0.04 -12.25
C SER A 69 -3.23 1.08 -12.86
N GLU A 70 -3.67 1.63 -14.00
CA GLU A 70 -3.01 2.73 -14.69
C GLU A 70 -3.05 4.01 -13.86
N GLU A 71 -4.19 4.30 -13.23
CA GLU A 71 -4.33 5.47 -12.36
C GLU A 71 -3.45 5.35 -11.12
N LEU A 72 -3.33 4.15 -10.54
CA LEU A 72 -2.42 3.91 -9.43
C LEU A 72 -0.96 4.16 -9.86
N ALA A 73 -0.59 3.68 -11.05
CA ALA A 73 0.74 3.90 -11.59
C ALA A 73 1.01 5.40 -11.78
N GLU A 74 0.05 6.15 -12.33
CA GLU A 74 0.16 7.61 -12.51
C GLU A 74 0.35 8.31 -11.16
N MET A 75 -0.38 7.88 -10.12
CA MET A 75 -0.24 8.45 -8.79
C MET A 75 1.16 8.23 -8.23
N LEU A 76 1.69 7.01 -8.36
CA LEU A 76 3.04 6.69 -7.88
C LEU A 76 4.10 7.50 -8.62
N GLU A 77 3.98 7.58 -9.94
CA GLU A 77 4.92 8.35 -10.75
C GLU A 77 4.86 9.84 -10.39
N ALA A 78 3.68 10.39 -10.17
CA ALA A 78 3.51 11.78 -9.74
C ALA A 78 4.22 12.05 -8.41
N HIS A 79 4.14 11.12 -7.45
CA HIS A 79 4.84 11.26 -6.18
C HIS A 79 6.36 11.22 -6.37
N GLN A 80 6.86 10.34 -7.23
CA GLN A 80 8.29 10.29 -7.55
C GLN A 80 8.77 11.60 -8.15
N LEU A 81 8.02 12.14 -9.11
CA LEU A 81 8.38 13.38 -9.82
C LEU A 81 8.31 14.60 -8.91
N ARG A 82 7.37 14.63 -7.95
CA ARG A 82 7.28 15.74 -6.99
C ARG A 82 8.32 15.68 -5.89
N GLY A 83 9.06 14.59 -5.78
CA GLY A 83 10.03 14.42 -4.74
C GLY A 83 9.42 14.07 -3.38
N THR A 84 8.27 13.40 -3.36
CA THR A 84 7.68 12.88 -2.11
C THR A 84 8.72 12.00 -1.42
N GLN A 85 9.05 12.33 -0.17
CA GLN A 85 10.11 11.62 0.53
C GLN A 85 9.67 10.25 1.04
N SER A 86 8.45 10.14 1.55
CA SER A 86 7.93 8.91 2.12
C SER A 86 6.45 8.74 1.80
N LEU A 87 6.10 7.56 1.31
CA LEU A 87 4.74 7.17 0.96
C LEU A 87 4.42 5.88 1.70
N ILE A 88 3.35 5.90 2.50
CA ILE A 88 2.92 4.74 3.29
C ILE A 88 1.56 4.27 2.79
N PHE A 89 1.47 2.99 2.43
CA PHE A 89 0.20 2.30 2.21
C PHE A 89 -0.08 1.43 3.43
N ALA A 90 -1.27 1.57 4.01
CA ALA A 90 -1.64 0.81 5.19
C ALA A 90 -2.86 -0.07 4.94
N VAL A 91 -2.74 -1.34 5.29
CA VAL A 91 -3.81 -2.33 5.23
C VAL A 91 -4.33 -2.54 6.65
N GLY A 92 -5.60 -2.25 6.88
CA GLY A 92 -6.20 -2.35 8.20
C GLY A 92 -6.76 -3.71 8.52
N PRO A 93 -7.37 -3.82 9.71
CA PRO A 93 -8.05 -5.04 10.10
C PRO A 93 -9.33 -5.25 9.29
N ALA A 94 -10.00 -6.40 9.50
CA ALA A 94 -11.17 -6.81 8.72
C ALA A 94 -12.30 -5.78 8.71
N ASP A 95 -12.50 -5.04 9.79
CA ASP A 95 -13.54 -4.02 9.92
C ASP A 95 -13.08 -2.61 9.47
N GLY A 96 -11.87 -2.50 8.94
CA GLY A 96 -11.35 -1.26 8.36
C GLY A 96 -10.79 -0.30 9.40
N PHE A 97 -10.49 0.91 8.92
CA PHE A 97 -9.94 1.98 9.75
C PHE A 97 -11.04 2.83 10.36
N THR A 98 -10.73 3.47 11.49
CA THR A 98 -11.65 4.42 12.12
C THR A 98 -11.76 5.71 11.32
N GLN A 99 -12.78 6.49 11.59
CA GLN A 99 -12.97 7.79 10.96
C GLN A 99 -11.78 8.74 11.20
N PRO A 100 -11.22 8.84 12.43
CA PRO A 100 -10.02 9.68 12.64
C PRO A 100 -8.85 9.29 11.74
N ALA A 101 -8.60 7.99 11.55
CA ALA A 101 -7.54 7.53 10.66
C ALA A 101 -7.82 7.93 9.22
N ARG A 102 -9.06 7.74 8.75
CA ARG A 102 -9.43 8.14 7.39
C ARG A 102 -9.31 9.64 7.16
N HIS A 103 -9.58 10.46 8.17
CA HIS A 103 -9.40 11.90 8.08
C HIS A 103 -7.93 12.33 7.99
N LEU A 104 -7.04 11.60 8.66
CA LEU A 104 -5.62 11.88 8.60
C LEU A 104 -4.99 11.49 7.26
N ALA A 105 -5.57 10.53 6.57
CA ALA A 105 -5.01 10.02 5.33
C ALA A 105 -5.07 11.04 4.19
N ASN A 106 -4.04 11.04 3.36
CA ASN A 106 -4.01 11.85 2.13
C ASN A 106 -4.89 11.24 1.05
N LEU A 107 -5.06 9.92 1.08
CA LEU A 107 -5.93 9.18 0.18
C LEU A 107 -6.47 7.97 0.90
N VAL A 108 -7.76 7.69 0.73
CA VAL A 108 -8.37 6.42 1.11
C VAL A 108 -8.66 5.67 -0.18
N LEU A 109 -8.04 4.52 -0.35
CA LEU A 109 -8.06 3.73 -1.58
C LEU A 109 -8.84 2.45 -1.38
N SER A 110 -9.78 2.17 -2.28
CA SER A 110 -10.52 0.91 -2.32
C SER A 110 -9.99 0.01 -3.43
N LEU A 111 -9.81 -1.26 -3.12
CA LEU A 111 -9.40 -2.27 -4.12
C LEU A 111 -10.58 -2.76 -4.97
N GLY A 112 -11.79 -2.28 -4.71
CA GLY A 112 -12.97 -2.65 -5.45
C GLY A 112 -14.20 -2.73 -4.55
N LYS A 113 -15.33 -3.09 -5.15
CA LYS A 113 -16.61 -3.16 -4.45
C LYS A 113 -16.77 -4.43 -3.60
N MET A 114 -16.02 -5.48 -3.94
CA MET A 114 -16.09 -6.74 -3.20
C MET A 114 -15.17 -6.68 -1.98
N THR A 115 -15.64 -7.25 -0.88
CA THR A 115 -14.87 -7.34 0.35
C THR A 115 -13.80 -8.42 0.22
N LEU A 116 -12.57 -8.08 0.56
CA LEU A 116 -11.47 -9.04 0.59
C LEU A 116 -11.07 -9.31 2.05
N ALA A 117 -10.67 -10.55 2.34
CA ALA A 117 -10.03 -10.84 3.60
C ALA A 117 -8.79 -9.94 3.74
N HIS A 118 -8.55 -9.40 4.95
CA HIS A 118 -7.50 -8.39 5.13
C HIS A 118 -6.09 -8.89 4.77
N GLU A 119 -5.77 -10.17 5.02
CA GLU A 119 -4.48 -10.74 4.61
C GLU A 119 -4.38 -10.84 3.10
N LEU A 120 -5.46 -11.23 2.43
CA LEU A 120 -5.49 -11.30 0.96
C LEU A 120 -5.43 -9.89 0.34
N ALA A 121 -6.08 -8.91 0.95
CA ALA A 121 -6.03 -7.52 0.49
C ALA A 121 -4.58 -7.01 0.44
N ARG A 122 -3.75 -7.40 1.41
CA ARG A 122 -2.33 -7.07 1.41
C ARG A 122 -1.63 -7.57 0.14
N VAL A 123 -1.87 -8.83 -0.21
CA VAL A 123 -1.24 -9.43 -1.40
C VAL A 123 -1.73 -8.73 -2.67
N VAL A 124 -3.03 -8.44 -2.76
CA VAL A 124 -3.59 -7.72 -3.90
C VAL A 124 -2.96 -6.34 -4.03
N LEU A 125 -2.80 -5.62 -2.93
CA LEU A 125 -2.14 -4.32 -2.92
C LEU A 125 -0.69 -4.43 -3.42
N LEU A 126 0.07 -5.37 -2.87
CA LEU A 126 1.47 -5.56 -3.25
C LEU A 126 1.60 -5.91 -4.74
N GLU A 127 0.72 -6.76 -5.25
CA GLU A 127 0.68 -7.11 -6.66
C GLU A 127 0.39 -5.87 -7.52
N GLN A 128 -0.57 -5.04 -7.11
CA GLN A 128 -0.92 -3.82 -7.85
C GLN A 128 0.20 -2.78 -7.79
N LEU A 129 0.91 -2.67 -6.69
CA LEU A 129 2.08 -1.78 -6.60
C LEU A 129 3.19 -2.27 -7.53
N TYR A 130 3.47 -3.57 -7.55
CA TYR A 130 4.42 -4.15 -8.47
C TYR A 130 4.01 -3.89 -9.92
N ARG A 131 2.74 -4.15 -10.26
CA ARG A 131 2.17 -3.88 -11.58
C ARG A 131 2.36 -2.42 -11.97
N SER A 132 2.14 -1.49 -11.03
CA SER A 132 2.30 -0.06 -11.27
C SER A 132 3.73 0.29 -11.67
N PHE A 133 4.72 -0.26 -10.99
CA PHE A 133 6.12 -0.01 -11.36
C PHE A 133 6.47 -0.61 -12.71
N THR A 134 5.90 -1.76 -13.07
CA THR A 134 6.10 -2.33 -14.40
C THR A 134 5.48 -1.44 -15.48
N ILE A 135 4.34 -0.84 -15.21
CA ILE A 135 3.72 0.13 -16.13
C ILE A 135 4.63 1.35 -16.30
N ILE A 136 5.10 1.92 -15.20
CA ILE A 136 5.98 3.10 -15.23
C ILE A 136 7.25 2.84 -16.05
N LYS A 137 7.82 1.65 -15.92
CA LYS A 137 9.06 1.25 -16.61
C LYS A 137 8.84 0.64 -18.00
N GLY A 138 7.59 0.44 -18.40
CA GLY A 138 7.29 -0.14 -19.71
C GLY A 138 7.55 -1.64 -19.80
N HIS A 139 7.60 -2.36 -18.66
CA HIS A 139 7.78 -3.81 -18.66
C HIS A 139 6.46 -4.52 -18.97
N PRO A 140 6.46 -5.67 -19.66
CA PRO A 140 5.24 -6.29 -20.16
C PRO A 140 4.37 -7.00 -19.11
N TYR A 141 4.79 -7.12 -17.87
CA TYR A 141 4.04 -7.80 -16.82
C TYR A 141 2.57 -7.36 -16.75
N HIS A 142 2.32 -6.05 -16.89
CA HIS A 142 0.99 -5.46 -16.79
C HIS A 142 0.02 -5.93 -17.88
N ARG A 143 0.51 -6.61 -18.92
CA ARG A 143 -0.29 -7.16 -20.03
C ARG A 143 -0.71 -8.61 -19.78
N GLY A 144 -0.48 -9.14 -18.57
CA GLY A 144 -0.79 -10.52 -18.24
C GLY A 144 0.31 -11.51 -18.64
N GLU A 145 1.47 -11.02 -18.90
CA GLU A 145 2.65 -11.81 -19.27
C GLU A 145 3.59 -12.00 -18.04
#